data_96c8f99ecb99b94c55b0b28927caae09
#
_entry.id   96c8f99ecb99b94c55b0b28927caae09
#
_cell.length_a   1.000
_cell.length_b   1.000
_cell.length_c   1.000
_cell.angle_alpha   90.00
_cell.angle_beta   90.00
_cell.angle_gamma   90.00
#
_symmetry.space_group_name_H-M   'P 1'
#
loop_
_entity.id
_entity.type
_entity.pdbx_description
1 polymer ?
#
loop_
_entity_poly.entity_id
_entity_poly.type
_entity_poly.pdbx_seq_one_letter_code
_entity_poly.pdbx_strand_id
1 'polypeptide(L)'
;MGMKTKAAFHLVLFGLACWTLIAYFEASEGIGAFFSTRNGQMMFEINITPFILFIAAAAVYMYLQKKSRPASKNLLLPDEFEEQDEREQMMTANACRASYIAVYFSLPAAAVLLIFYPLFQSHIPFFPIIVVFIIMIIQHLSYVISFKKNEKNSGAM
;
A
#
# COMPACT_ATOMS: atom_id res chain seq x y z
N MET A 1 -3.04 -15.26 -12.78
CA MET A 1 -3.65 -14.95 -11.47
C MET A 1 -4.82 -14.01 -11.70
N GLY A 2 -6.01 -14.32 -11.17
CA GLY A 2 -7.20 -13.46 -11.39
C GLY A 2 -7.07 -12.11 -10.70
N MET A 3 -7.74 -11.05 -11.24
CA MET A 3 -7.69 -9.71 -10.69
C MET A 3 -8.12 -9.63 -9.21
N LYS A 4 -9.15 -10.40 -8.81
CA LYS A 4 -9.57 -10.48 -7.41
C LYS A 4 -8.45 -10.96 -6.47
N THR A 5 -7.68 -11.96 -6.91
CA THR A 5 -6.57 -12.52 -6.13
C THR A 5 -5.41 -11.53 -6.06
N LYS A 6 -5.08 -10.80 -7.15
CA LYS A 6 -4.07 -9.74 -7.13
C LYS A 6 -4.46 -8.61 -6.18
N ALA A 7 -5.71 -8.14 -6.26
CA ALA A 7 -6.22 -7.08 -5.39
C ALA A 7 -6.15 -7.48 -3.90
N ALA A 8 -6.55 -8.72 -3.57
CA ALA A 8 -6.46 -9.22 -2.20
C ALA A 8 -5.01 -9.29 -1.70
N PHE A 9 -4.07 -9.74 -2.55
CA PHE A 9 -2.65 -9.76 -2.21
C PHE A 9 -2.09 -8.37 -1.94
N HIS A 10 -2.43 -7.37 -2.76
CA HIS A 10 -2.00 -5.99 -2.53
C HIS A 10 -2.53 -5.43 -1.20
N LEU A 11 -3.79 -5.71 -0.85
CA LEU A 11 -4.34 -5.30 0.45
C LEU A 11 -3.61 -5.95 1.63
N VAL A 12 -3.26 -7.24 1.52
CA VAL A 12 -2.46 -7.93 2.54
C VAL A 12 -1.07 -7.32 2.65
N LEU A 13 -0.41 -7.05 1.51
CA LEU A 13 0.91 -6.39 1.50
C LEU A 13 0.86 -4.98 2.12
N PHE A 14 -0.18 -4.18 1.83
CA PHE A 14 -0.35 -2.87 2.46
C PHE A 14 -0.54 -3.00 3.98
N GLY A 15 -1.35 -3.95 4.44
CA GLY A 15 -1.52 -4.20 5.87
C GLY A 15 -0.22 -4.59 6.58
N LEU A 16 0.56 -5.50 5.98
CA LEU A 16 1.86 -5.92 6.51
C LEU A 16 2.89 -4.78 6.47
N ALA A 17 2.91 -3.98 5.40
CA ALA A 17 3.79 -2.82 5.29
C ALA A 17 3.45 -1.76 6.35
N CYS A 18 2.15 -1.49 6.57
CA CYS A 18 1.70 -0.59 7.62
C CYS A 18 2.16 -1.08 9.00
N TRP A 19 1.96 -2.35 9.32
CA TRP A 19 2.40 -2.93 10.59
C TRP A 19 3.93 -2.86 10.76
N THR A 20 4.68 -3.12 9.70
CA THR A 20 6.15 -3.02 9.70
C THR A 20 6.61 -1.59 10.01
N LEU A 21 5.96 -0.57 9.38
CA LEU A 21 6.32 0.83 9.61
C LEU A 21 5.92 1.31 11.01
N ILE A 22 4.81 0.82 11.56
CA ILE A 22 4.41 1.11 12.95
C ILE A 22 5.45 0.54 13.92
N ALA A 23 5.85 -0.73 13.74
CA ALA A 23 6.88 -1.36 14.59
C ALA A 23 8.23 -0.65 14.49
N TYR A 24 8.61 -0.17 13.29
CA TYR A 24 9.80 0.65 13.10
C TYR A 24 9.69 2.01 13.79
N PHE A 25 8.51 2.64 13.72
CA PHE A 25 8.26 3.92 14.37
C PHE A 25 8.40 3.80 15.90
N GLU A 26 7.79 2.78 16.52
CA GLU A 26 7.92 2.50 17.96
C GLU A 26 9.38 2.29 18.37
N ALA A 27 10.16 1.55 17.56
CA ALA A 27 11.60 1.36 17.80
C ALA A 27 12.38 2.67 17.69
N SER A 28 12.01 3.56 16.76
CA SER A 28 12.67 4.85 16.53
C SER A 28 12.44 5.85 17.67
N GLU A 29 11.30 5.80 18.36
CA GLU A 29 11.04 6.60 19.56
C GLU A 29 12.01 6.23 20.70
N GLY A 30 12.31 4.94 20.87
CA GLY A 30 13.32 4.46 21.83
C GLY A 30 14.71 5.00 21.52
N ILE A 31 15.09 5.07 20.23
CA ILE A 31 16.36 5.67 19.78
C ILE A 31 16.39 7.18 20.06
N GLY A 32 15.29 7.89 19.78
CA GLY A 32 15.17 9.33 20.05
C GLY A 32 15.31 9.66 21.55
N ALA A 33 14.68 8.87 22.41
CA ALA A 33 14.78 9.00 23.86
C ALA A 33 16.23 8.79 24.35
N PHE A 34 16.98 7.87 23.76
CA PHE A 34 18.40 7.64 24.09
C PHE A 34 19.28 8.86 23.77
N PHE A 35 19.12 9.47 22.59
CA PHE A 35 19.89 10.66 22.23
C PHE A 35 19.56 11.89 23.08
N SER A 36 18.35 11.97 23.65
CA SER A 36 17.93 13.05 24.53
C SER A 36 18.40 12.84 25.97
N THR A 37 18.56 11.60 26.43
CA THR A 37 18.91 11.25 27.83
C THR A 37 20.33 10.68 27.86
N ARG A 38 21.33 11.52 28.09
CA ARG A 38 22.78 11.24 28.03
C ARG A 38 23.29 10.10 28.92
N ASN A 39 22.46 9.42 29.71
CA ASN A 39 22.80 8.40 30.70
C ASN A 39 21.91 7.14 30.66
N GLY A 40 21.27 6.81 29.52
CA GLY A 40 20.37 5.65 29.43
C GLY A 40 21.07 4.36 29.01
N GLN A 41 20.77 3.23 29.68
CA GLN A 41 21.07 1.90 29.18
C GLN A 41 20.21 1.66 27.92
N MET A 42 20.86 1.23 26.82
CA MET A 42 20.14 0.87 25.60
C MET A 42 19.38 -0.44 25.80
N MET A 43 18.07 -0.39 25.97
CA MET A 43 17.20 -1.53 25.72
C MET A 43 16.38 -1.24 24.45
N PHE A 44 16.81 -1.78 23.31
CA PHE A 44 16.03 -1.76 22.08
C PHE A 44 15.25 -3.06 21.96
N GLU A 45 13.96 -2.99 22.08
CA GLU A 45 13.08 -4.07 21.67
C GLU A 45 12.59 -3.78 20.23
N ILE A 46 13.33 -4.30 19.25
CA ILE A 46 12.88 -4.23 17.85
C ILE A 46 12.09 -5.51 17.55
N ASN A 47 10.80 -5.34 17.31
CA ASN A 47 9.98 -6.44 16.82
C ASN A 47 10.24 -6.66 15.32
N ILE A 48 11.12 -7.61 14.99
CA ILE A 48 11.50 -7.94 13.59
C ILE A 48 10.42 -8.79 12.89
N THR A 49 9.47 -9.35 13.64
CA THR A 49 8.45 -10.28 13.11
C THR A 49 7.65 -9.69 11.93
N PRO A 50 7.10 -8.45 11.99
CA PRO A 50 6.34 -7.90 10.86
C PRO A 50 7.19 -7.73 9.62
N PHE A 51 8.47 -7.37 9.77
CA PHE A 51 9.40 -7.20 8.66
C PHE A 51 9.67 -8.52 7.93
N ILE A 52 9.91 -9.60 8.67
CA ILE A 52 10.11 -10.95 8.10
C ILE A 52 8.85 -11.40 7.36
N LEU A 53 7.68 -11.22 7.96
CA LEU A 53 6.40 -11.58 7.33
C LEU A 53 6.14 -10.77 6.05
N PHE A 54 6.46 -9.47 6.06
CA PHE A 54 6.32 -8.61 4.88
C PHE A 54 7.23 -9.08 3.73
N ILE A 55 8.52 -9.36 4.03
CA ILE A 55 9.46 -9.85 3.02
C ILE A 55 9.01 -11.22 2.48
N ALA A 56 8.58 -12.13 3.35
CA ALA A 56 8.09 -13.45 2.93
C ALA A 56 6.85 -13.32 2.01
N ALA A 57 5.88 -12.49 2.39
CA ALA A 57 4.68 -12.25 1.58
C ALA A 57 5.03 -11.60 0.23
N ALA A 58 5.93 -10.61 0.22
CA ALA A 58 6.40 -9.97 -1.01
C ALA A 58 7.14 -10.96 -1.92
N ALA A 59 7.98 -11.83 -1.37
CA ALA A 59 8.68 -12.87 -2.12
C ALA A 59 7.71 -13.88 -2.74
N VAL A 60 6.70 -14.33 -1.98
CA VAL A 60 5.64 -15.21 -2.47
C VAL A 60 4.86 -14.53 -3.60
N TYR A 61 4.49 -13.27 -3.43
CA TYR A 61 3.79 -12.50 -4.47
C TYR A 61 4.61 -12.40 -5.76
N MET A 62 5.90 -12.03 -5.67
CA MET A 62 6.80 -11.95 -6.83
C MET A 62 6.99 -13.32 -7.51
N TYR A 63 7.09 -14.39 -6.73
CA TYR A 63 7.21 -15.75 -7.27
C TYR A 63 5.95 -16.16 -8.05
N LEU A 64 4.77 -15.91 -7.50
CA LEU A 64 3.48 -16.20 -8.15
C LEU A 64 3.28 -15.36 -9.42
N GLN A 65 3.68 -14.09 -9.40
CA GLN A 65 3.62 -13.19 -10.55
C GLN A 65 4.54 -13.70 -11.67
N LYS A 66 5.79 -14.00 -11.34
CA LYS A 66 6.78 -14.53 -12.31
C LYS A 66 6.33 -15.86 -12.93
N LYS A 67 5.70 -16.73 -12.15
CA LYS A 67 5.15 -18.00 -12.64
C LYS A 67 3.97 -17.78 -13.59
N SER A 68 3.17 -16.75 -13.38
CA SER A 68 1.99 -16.45 -14.21
C SER A 68 2.34 -15.74 -15.52
N ARG A 69 3.46 -14.98 -15.58
CA ARG A 69 3.90 -14.24 -16.78
C ARG A 69 5.43 -14.24 -16.89
N PRO A 70 6.04 -15.27 -17.49
CA PRO A 70 7.50 -15.38 -17.59
C PRO A 70 8.15 -14.33 -18.52
N ALA A 71 7.36 -13.56 -19.30
CA ALA A 71 7.86 -12.61 -20.31
C ALA A 71 7.85 -11.13 -19.86
N SER A 72 7.39 -10.81 -18.64
CA SER A 72 7.42 -9.42 -18.14
C SER A 72 8.86 -8.95 -17.94
N LYS A 73 9.24 -7.88 -18.66
CA LYS A 73 10.61 -7.33 -18.66
C LYS A 73 10.88 -6.42 -17.44
N ASN A 74 9.83 -5.85 -16.82
CA ASN A 74 9.96 -4.87 -15.74
C ASN A 74 9.23 -5.34 -14.48
N LEU A 75 9.99 -5.84 -13.51
CA LEU A 75 9.47 -6.34 -12.23
C LEU A 75 8.83 -5.23 -11.35
N LEU A 76 9.13 -3.97 -11.62
CA LEU A 76 8.68 -2.80 -10.85
C LEU A 76 7.44 -2.13 -11.45
N LEU A 77 7.11 -2.39 -12.70
CA LEU A 77 5.89 -1.87 -13.33
C LEU A 77 4.72 -2.81 -13.07
N PRO A 78 3.54 -2.28 -12.72
CA PRO A 78 2.32 -3.09 -12.68
C PRO A 78 2.07 -3.74 -14.03
N ASP A 79 1.68 -5.00 -14.05
CA ASP A 79 1.40 -5.79 -15.26
C ASP A 79 0.38 -5.12 -16.19
N GLU A 80 -0.47 -4.26 -15.64
CA GLU A 80 -1.53 -3.53 -16.33
C GLU A 80 -0.99 -2.52 -17.36
N PHE A 81 0.30 -2.15 -17.29
CA PHE A 81 0.94 -1.25 -18.27
C PHE A 81 1.59 -1.98 -19.44
N GLU A 82 1.65 -3.32 -19.43
CA GLU A 82 2.21 -4.15 -20.50
C GLU A 82 1.14 -4.76 -21.42
N GLU A 83 -0.10 -4.30 -21.33
CA GLU A 83 -1.24 -4.81 -22.11
C GLU A 83 -1.09 -4.43 -23.58
N GLN A 84 -1.24 -5.44 -24.48
CA GLN A 84 -1.13 -5.28 -25.93
C GLN A 84 -2.49 -5.13 -26.62
N ASP A 85 -3.59 -5.45 -25.93
CA ASP A 85 -4.95 -5.33 -26.45
C ASP A 85 -5.51 -3.92 -26.21
N GLU A 86 -5.97 -3.25 -27.26
CA GLU A 86 -6.57 -1.90 -27.19
C GLU A 86 -7.74 -1.83 -26.21
N ARG A 87 -8.51 -2.89 -26.08
CA ARG A 87 -9.62 -2.99 -25.14
C ARG A 87 -9.11 -3.00 -23.69
N GLU A 88 -8.10 -3.80 -23.39
CA GLU A 88 -7.50 -3.85 -22.07
C GLU A 88 -6.85 -2.51 -21.70
N GLN A 89 -6.14 -1.88 -22.65
CA GLN A 89 -5.55 -0.55 -22.48
C GLN A 89 -6.60 0.51 -22.12
N MET A 90 -7.77 0.48 -22.78
CA MET A 90 -8.85 1.43 -22.46
C MET A 90 -9.44 1.18 -21.08
N MET A 91 -9.61 -0.08 -20.66
CA MET A 91 -10.08 -0.43 -19.31
C MET A 91 -9.09 0.03 -18.24
N THR A 92 -7.79 -0.18 -18.45
CA THR A 92 -6.71 0.27 -17.57
C THR A 92 -6.64 1.79 -17.50
N ALA A 93 -6.74 2.49 -18.62
CA ALA A 93 -6.76 3.95 -18.65
C ALA A 93 -7.92 4.53 -17.82
N ASN A 94 -9.13 3.97 -17.95
CA ASN A 94 -10.28 4.37 -17.16
C ASN A 94 -10.11 4.07 -15.66
N ALA A 95 -9.50 2.93 -15.31
CA ALA A 95 -9.22 2.56 -13.94
C ALA A 95 -8.15 3.48 -13.30
N CYS A 96 -7.09 3.81 -14.05
CA CYS A 96 -6.07 4.78 -13.63
C CYS A 96 -6.68 6.17 -13.41
N ARG A 97 -7.57 6.64 -14.31
CA ARG A 97 -8.28 7.90 -14.11
C ARG A 97 -9.12 7.91 -12.83
N ALA A 98 -9.83 6.82 -12.55
CA ALA A 98 -10.63 6.71 -11.32
C ALA A 98 -9.75 6.73 -10.06
N SER A 99 -8.62 6.04 -10.06
CA SER A 99 -7.68 6.04 -8.93
C SER A 99 -7.03 7.41 -8.75
N TYR A 100 -6.68 8.12 -9.83
CA TYR A 100 -6.17 9.48 -9.76
C TYR A 100 -7.18 10.45 -9.11
N ILE A 101 -8.45 10.38 -9.52
CA ILE A 101 -9.52 11.20 -8.94
C ILE A 101 -9.68 10.89 -7.44
N ALA A 102 -9.62 9.61 -7.06
CA ALA A 102 -9.71 9.19 -5.66
C ALA A 102 -8.57 9.78 -4.81
N VAL A 103 -7.34 9.75 -5.31
CA VAL A 103 -6.17 10.36 -4.64
C VAL A 103 -6.32 11.88 -4.58
N TYR A 104 -6.77 12.52 -5.66
CA TYR A 104 -6.96 13.97 -5.73
C TYR A 104 -7.88 14.50 -4.63
N PHE A 105 -8.94 13.76 -4.27
CA PHE A 105 -9.84 14.13 -3.18
C PHE A 105 -9.36 13.64 -1.80
N SER A 106 -8.72 12.48 -1.72
CA SER A 106 -8.30 11.91 -0.45
C SER A 106 -7.07 12.62 0.15
N LEU A 107 -6.17 13.18 -0.66
CA LEU A 107 -5.00 13.91 -0.18
C LEU A 107 -5.37 15.19 0.60
N PRO A 108 -6.22 16.10 0.09
CA PRO A 108 -6.65 17.27 0.87
C PRO A 108 -7.42 16.87 2.14
N ALA A 109 -8.28 15.84 2.06
CA ALA A 109 -8.99 15.33 3.24
C ALA A 109 -8.01 14.80 4.30
N ALA A 110 -6.98 14.06 3.88
CA ALA A 110 -5.93 13.59 4.78
C ALA A 110 -5.12 14.75 5.37
N ALA A 111 -4.82 15.80 4.60
CA ALA A 111 -4.13 16.99 5.10
C ALA A 111 -4.96 17.67 6.22
N VAL A 112 -6.27 17.79 6.05
CA VAL A 112 -7.17 18.30 7.08
C VAL A 112 -7.15 17.41 8.33
N LEU A 113 -7.20 16.09 8.17
CA LEU A 113 -7.10 15.15 9.29
C LEU A 113 -5.77 15.29 10.05
N LEU A 114 -4.67 15.50 9.34
CA LEU A 114 -3.34 15.65 9.93
C LEU A 114 -3.18 16.97 10.72
N ILE A 115 -3.97 18.01 10.43
CA ILE A 115 -4.00 19.24 11.27
C ILE A 115 -4.45 18.92 12.70
N PHE A 116 -5.32 17.93 12.86
CA PHE A 116 -5.78 17.49 14.19
C PHE A 116 -4.84 16.47 14.86
N TYR A 117 -3.75 16.05 14.18
CA TYR A 117 -2.81 15.08 14.72
C TYR A 117 -2.28 15.42 16.13
N PRO A 118 -1.92 16.68 16.47
CA PRO A 118 -1.44 17.02 17.81
C PRO A 118 -2.42 16.65 18.93
N LEU A 119 -3.74 16.58 18.65
CA LEU A 119 -4.75 16.17 19.62
C LEU A 119 -4.72 14.67 19.92
N PHE A 120 -4.25 13.86 18.96
CA PHE A 120 -4.23 12.40 19.06
C PHE A 120 -2.83 11.84 19.28
N GLN A 121 -1.78 12.66 19.17
CA GLN A 121 -0.38 12.23 19.22
C GLN A 121 -0.05 11.45 20.51
N SER A 122 -0.63 11.83 21.65
CA SER A 122 -0.39 11.15 22.93
C SER A 122 -1.00 9.74 23.01
N HIS A 123 -2.03 9.45 22.19
CA HIS A 123 -2.73 8.16 22.19
C HIS A 123 -2.35 7.30 21.00
N ILE A 124 -2.10 7.92 19.84
CA ILE A 124 -1.82 7.23 18.58
C ILE A 124 -0.67 7.98 17.87
N PRO A 125 0.58 7.79 18.30
CA PRO A 125 1.73 8.50 17.72
C PRO A 125 1.95 8.15 16.24
N PHE A 126 1.60 6.93 15.83
CA PHE A 126 1.71 6.44 14.44
C PHE A 126 0.49 6.80 13.54
N PHE A 127 -0.40 7.68 13.99
CA PHE A 127 -1.58 8.11 13.21
C PHE A 127 -1.26 8.58 11.78
N PRO A 128 -0.18 9.35 11.51
CA PRO A 128 0.17 9.75 10.15
C PRO A 128 0.44 8.57 9.22
N ILE A 129 1.07 7.51 9.71
CA ILE A 129 1.33 6.29 8.94
C ILE A 129 0.02 5.65 8.51
N ILE A 130 -0.93 5.52 9.42
CA ILE A 130 -2.27 4.96 9.14
C ILE A 130 -2.98 5.78 8.06
N VAL A 131 -2.95 7.11 8.16
CA VAL A 131 -3.58 8.00 7.17
C VAL A 131 -3.02 7.77 5.75
N VAL A 132 -1.70 7.65 5.61
CA VAL A 132 -1.07 7.35 4.32
C VAL A 132 -1.54 6.00 3.77
N PHE A 133 -1.60 4.96 4.59
CA PHE A 133 -2.07 3.64 4.14
C PHE A 133 -3.55 3.63 3.77
N ILE A 134 -4.38 4.41 4.46
CA ILE A 134 -5.79 4.58 4.07
C ILE A 134 -5.88 5.19 2.66
N ILE A 135 -5.09 6.20 2.33
CA ILE A 135 -5.05 6.79 0.98
C ILE A 135 -4.65 5.73 -0.05
N MET A 136 -3.60 4.94 0.23
CA MET A 136 -3.16 3.87 -0.67
C MET A 136 -4.25 2.81 -0.90
N ILE A 137 -4.98 2.44 0.15
CA ILE A 137 -6.11 1.51 0.07
C ILE A 137 -7.24 2.11 -0.78
N ILE A 138 -7.60 3.38 -0.57
CA ILE A 138 -8.64 4.07 -1.35
C ILE A 138 -8.26 4.10 -2.82
N GLN A 139 -7.02 4.45 -3.15
CA GLN A 139 -6.49 4.44 -4.51
C GLN A 139 -6.62 3.05 -5.14
N HIS A 140 -6.13 2.02 -4.44
CA HIS A 140 -6.15 0.65 -4.95
C HIS A 140 -7.58 0.13 -5.16
N LEU A 141 -8.48 0.37 -4.20
CA LEU A 141 -9.89 -0.04 -4.33
C LEU A 141 -10.58 0.68 -5.48
N SER A 142 -10.35 1.98 -5.68
CA SER A 142 -10.92 2.76 -6.78
C SER A 142 -10.49 2.20 -8.13
N TYR A 143 -9.21 1.83 -8.28
CA TYR A 143 -8.67 1.15 -9.45
C TYR A 143 -9.41 -0.16 -9.72
N VAL A 144 -9.45 -1.06 -8.74
CA VAL A 144 -10.04 -2.39 -8.87
C VAL A 144 -11.55 -2.34 -9.19
N ILE A 145 -12.28 -1.41 -8.55
CA ILE A 145 -13.72 -1.24 -8.78
C ILE A 145 -13.97 -0.73 -10.20
N SER A 146 -13.22 0.29 -10.64
CA SER A 146 -13.37 0.86 -11.98
C SER A 146 -13.02 -0.17 -13.06
N PHE A 147 -11.93 -0.90 -12.89
CA PHE A 147 -11.53 -1.95 -13.84
C PHE A 147 -12.62 -3.03 -13.98
N LYS A 148 -13.12 -3.57 -12.86
CA LYS A 148 -14.19 -4.57 -12.88
C LYS A 148 -15.49 -4.08 -13.51
N LYS A 149 -15.83 -2.81 -13.30
CA LYS A 149 -17.02 -2.20 -13.91
C LYS A 149 -16.87 -2.17 -15.42
N ASN A 150 -15.70 -1.79 -15.93
CA ASN A 150 -15.44 -1.73 -17.36
C ASN A 150 -15.37 -3.14 -18.00
N GLU A 151 -14.77 -4.12 -17.32
CA GLU A 151 -14.76 -5.53 -17.73
C GLU A 151 -16.18 -6.07 -17.92
N LYS A 152 -17.07 -5.83 -16.96
CA LYS A 152 -18.47 -6.27 -17.03
C LYS A 152 -19.22 -5.61 -18.20
N ASN A 153 -19.03 -4.32 -18.43
CA ASN A 153 -19.71 -3.60 -19.50
C ASN A 153 -19.23 -4.06 -20.87
N SER A 154 -17.95 -4.38 -21.01
CA SER A 154 -17.37 -4.88 -22.27
C SER A 154 -17.74 -6.34 -22.59
N GLY A 155 -18.11 -7.14 -21.58
CA GLY A 155 -18.58 -8.53 -21.80
C GLY A 155 -20.08 -8.63 -22.15
N ALA A 156 -20.81 -7.51 -22.06
CA ALA A 156 -22.25 -7.44 -22.35
C ALA A 156 -22.57 -6.92 -23.77
N MET A 157 -21.53 -6.57 -24.58
CA MET A 157 -21.62 -6.28 -26.01
C MET A 157 -21.14 -7.47 -26.83
#